data_29ecb041ef8865297b9dd6dd0213063f
#
_entry.id   29ecb041ef8865297b9dd6dd0213063f
#
_cell.length_a   1.000
_cell.length_b   1.000
_cell.length_c   1.000
_cell.angle_alpha   90.00
_cell.angle_beta   90.00
_cell.angle_gamma   90.00
#
_symmetry.space_group_name_H-M   'P 1'
#
loop_
_entity.id
_entity.type
_entity.pdbx_description
1 polymer ?
#
loop_
_entity_poly.entity_id
_entity_poly.type
_entity_poly.pdbx_seq_one_letter_code
_entity_poly.pdbx_strand_id
1 'polypeptide(L)'
;MNSIKYLQELAKGKSILYVEDNDALRKNVTKLLKKFFSFVDTAADGKIALNKIKQHHYPIIITDIKMPLIDGLTLTKHIKHICPETKTIIMSAYDDKETLLQSIELGIFRFIKKPVNVNEFSDLLIKALLEIKQEQNTKLFYMHLKSVFNYQSSMVTMMHGDKIILANELFLQFFNCEAIDQCKERFSSLSEVFLEHDGFLYNDDNQDAIETLKLNQDKIYHVKIQNKEKNMQHFLLKYHEIPEKPDHGVLSFDDVTELNLLKLFDTKQSNNDENIANTQAIFDLLEIIQRNNAKIDLHNYYKGLSITNNAIITEVKRDESITLKTTYIQQKAVQQEKKLLIVSNALPYPIASTEIDTISFEKQTIKIKSLKFVQTSPVTRSTIRVVPGEKQTVSLFLGENKFYGEITIEDISINAVRLKLNALPPGLEKDTEVRLDIVLELDKKPLIINTLATMFRKSENKHSFSVVFLFKNFKKTNLVKYITKRQMELIREIKGMQNG
;
A
#
# COMPACT_ATOMS: atom_id res chain seq x y z
N MET A 1 20.58 39.08 19.52
CA MET A 1 19.54 39.83 18.82
C MET A 1 18.76 40.63 19.85
N ASN A 2 18.56 41.94 19.66
CA ASN A 2 17.96 42.80 20.70
C ASN A 2 16.53 42.33 20.96
N SER A 3 16.16 41.87 22.16
CA SER A 3 14.85 41.31 22.54
C SER A 3 13.68 42.19 22.05
N ILE A 4 13.90 43.49 22.02
CA ILE A 4 12.89 44.47 21.58
C ILE A 4 12.60 44.34 20.07
N LYS A 5 13.62 44.23 19.21
CA LYS A 5 13.41 44.04 17.75
C LYS A 5 12.70 42.73 17.44
N TYR A 6 13.06 41.69 18.18
CA TYR A 6 12.41 40.39 18.01
C TYR A 6 10.93 40.41 18.43
N LEU A 7 10.62 41.09 19.55
CA LEU A 7 9.23 41.29 19.98
C LEU A 7 8.44 42.09 18.92
N GLN A 8 9.00 43.16 18.38
CA GLN A 8 8.35 43.94 17.31
C GLN A 8 8.03 43.09 16.06
N GLU A 9 8.94 42.20 15.68
CA GLU A 9 8.72 41.29 14.56
C GLU A 9 7.58 40.30 14.82
N LEU A 10 7.56 39.67 16.01
CA LEU A 10 6.51 38.73 16.41
C LEU A 10 5.15 39.41 16.58
N ALA A 11 5.11 40.66 17.04
CA ALA A 11 3.90 41.44 17.27
C ALA A 11 3.35 42.15 16.00
N LYS A 12 4.08 42.07 14.88
CA LYS A 12 3.68 42.73 13.65
C LYS A 12 2.31 42.24 13.18
N GLY A 13 1.38 43.18 12.95
CA GLY A 13 0.02 42.90 12.52
C GLY A 13 -0.90 42.31 13.59
N LYS A 14 -0.44 42.18 14.84
CA LYS A 14 -1.25 41.69 15.95
C LYS A 14 -1.77 42.83 16.81
N SER A 15 -2.96 42.64 17.36
CA SER A 15 -3.61 43.55 18.31
C SER A 15 -3.42 43.09 19.75
N ILE A 16 -3.46 44.03 20.68
CA ILE A 16 -3.44 43.77 22.12
C ILE A 16 -4.43 44.69 22.82
N LEU A 17 -5.18 44.15 23.79
CA LEU A 17 -6.06 44.95 24.66
C LEU A 17 -5.42 45.05 26.05
N TYR A 18 -5.32 46.29 26.57
CA TYR A 18 -4.88 46.56 27.91
C TYR A 18 -6.00 47.16 28.74
N VAL A 19 -6.33 46.52 29.88
CA VAL A 19 -7.46 46.89 30.75
C VAL A 19 -6.88 47.32 32.11
N GLU A 20 -7.14 48.58 32.48
CA GLU A 20 -6.60 49.22 33.71
C GLU A 20 -7.49 50.38 34.04
N ASP A 21 -7.95 50.49 35.28
CA ASP A 21 -8.80 51.59 35.75
C ASP A 21 -8.01 52.88 36.03
N ASN A 22 -6.76 52.75 36.45
CA ASN A 22 -5.90 53.91 36.69
C ASN A 22 -5.44 54.57 35.38
N ASP A 23 -5.91 55.74 35.12
CA ASP A 23 -5.64 56.52 33.89
C ASP A 23 -4.15 56.77 33.61
N ALA A 24 -3.36 57.09 34.68
CA ALA A 24 -1.93 57.36 34.53
C ALA A 24 -1.17 56.08 34.17
N LEU A 25 -1.45 54.96 34.85
CA LEU A 25 -0.87 53.67 34.56
C LEU A 25 -1.30 53.20 33.17
N ARG A 26 -2.57 53.34 32.83
CA ARG A 26 -3.10 52.94 31.49
C ARG A 26 -2.36 53.68 30.38
N LYS A 27 -2.17 54.98 30.49
CA LYS A 27 -1.43 55.80 29.52
C LYS A 27 0.05 55.36 29.41
N ASN A 28 0.72 55.13 30.55
CA ASN A 28 2.16 54.75 30.55
C ASN A 28 2.40 53.39 29.93
N VAL A 29 1.65 52.37 30.33
CA VAL A 29 1.81 51.01 29.77
C VAL A 29 1.36 50.98 28.30
N THR A 30 0.34 51.74 27.91
CA THR A 30 -0.03 51.88 26.49
C THR A 30 1.10 52.46 25.65
N LYS A 31 1.82 53.47 26.13
CA LYS A 31 3.00 54.02 25.43
C LYS A 31 4.09 52.96 25.27
N LEU A 32 4.27 52.08 26.26
CA LEU A 32 5.22 50.98 26.17
C LEU A 32 4.77 49.94 25.14
N LEU A 33 3.52 49.51 25.21
CA LEU A 33 2.94 48.52 24.28
C LEU A 33 2.95 48.99 22.82
N LYS A 34 2.71 50.29 22.57
CA LYS A 34 2.81 50.91 21.23
C LYS A 34 4.19 50.87 20.61
N LYS A 35 5.25 50.62 21.42
CA LYS A 35 6.59 50.37 20.86
C LYS A 35 6.70 48.98 20.21
N PHE A 36 5.86 48.05 20.59
CA PHE A 36 5.91 46.66 20.15
C PHE A 36 4.78 46.29 19.20
N PHE A 37 3.55 46.71 19.48
CA PHE A 37 2.33 46.38 18.72
C PHE A 37 1.88 47.56 17.87
N SER A 38 1.43 47.26 16.65
CA SER A 38 0.84 48.26 15.76
C SER A 38 -0.57 48.69 16.20
N PHE A 39 -1.29 47.77 16.87
CA PHE A 39 -2.68 47.97 17.32
C PHE A 39 -2.76 47.72 18.81
N VAL A 40 -2.93 48.77 19.58
CA VAL A 40 -3.07 48.73 21.05
C VAL A 40 -4.36 49.41 21.43
N ASP A 41 -5.32 48.62 21.89
CA ASP A 41 -6.55 49.10 22.47
C ASP A 41 -6.48 49.14 23.99
N THR A 42 -7.30 49.99 24.60
CA THR A 42 -7.37 50.14 26.06
C THR A 42 -8.83 50.14 26.55
N ALA A 43 -9.05 49.67 27.78
CA ALA A 43 -10.32 49.79 28.47
C ALA A 43 -10.10 50.26 29.90
N ALA A 44 -11.01 51.04 30.44
CA ALA A 44 -10.92 51.55 31.82
C ALA A 44 -11.53 50.60 32.84
N ASP A 45 -12.28 49.61 32.41
CA ASP A 45 -12.92 48.59 33.25
C ASP A 45 -13.23 47.34 32.44
N GLY A 46 -13.60 46.27 33.12
CA GLY A 46 -13.90 44.97 32.49
C GLY A 46 -15.17 44.99 31.62
N LYS A 47 -16.12 45.90 31.85
CA LYS A 47 -17.34 46.03 31.03
C LYS A 47 -17.02 46.62 29.66
N ILE A 48 -16.20 47.66 29.61
CA ILE A 48 -15.70 48.28 28.37
C ILE A 48 -14.85 47.24 27.62
N ALA A 49 -13.99 46.49 28.34
CA ALA A 49 -13.19 45.44 27.75
C ALA A 49 -14.03 44.36 27.07
N LEU A 50 -15.09 43.86 27.73
CA LEU A 50 -16.01 42.86 27.17
C LEU A 50 -16.70 43.34 25.90
N ASN A 51 -17.13 44.61 25.87
CA ASN A 51 -17.73 45.18 24.65
C ASN A 51 -16.75 45.21 23.49
N LYS A 52 -15.46 45.53 23.74
CA LYS A 52 -14.41 45.49 22.72
C LYS A 52 -14.11 44.09 22.25
N ILE A 53 -14.04 43.10 23.16
CA ILE A 53 -13.76 41.69 22.83
C ILE A 53 -14.86 41.07 21.96
N LYS A 54 -16.12 41.51 22.12
CA LYS A 54 -17.21 41.07 21.25
C LYS A 54 -17.13 41.63 19.82
N GLN A 55 -16.44 42.76 19.63
CA GLN A 55 -16.29 43.42 18.33
C GLN A 55 -15.00 43.08 17.62
N HIS A 56 -13.93 42.84 18.39
CA HIS A 56 -12.58 42.60 17.88
C HIS A 56 -11.90 41.44 18.62
N HIS A 57 -11.16 40.63 17.86
CA HIS A 57 -10.36 39.56 18.43
C HIS A 57 -8.99 40.11 18.85
N TYR A 58 -8.62 39.86 20.11
CA TYR A 58 -7.30 40.21 20.67
C TYR A 58 -6.55 38.92 21.04
N PRO A 59 -5.43 38.59 20.37
CA PRO A 59 -4.62 37.40 20.71
C PRO A 59 -4.08 37.47 22.14
N ILE A 60 -3.82 38.69 22.65
CA ILE A 60 -3.31 38.93 24.01
C ILE A 60 -4.19 39.99 24.66
N ILE A 61 -4.61 39.71 25.88
CA ILE A 61 -5.30 40.66 26.76
C ILE A 61 -4.53 40.76 28.07
N ILE A 62 -4.20 41.98 28.45
CA ILE A 62 -3.58 42.28 29.73
C ILE A 62 -4.57 43.01 30.60
N THR A 63 -4.81 42.54 31.81
CA THR A 63 -5.81 43.15 32.71
C THR A 63 -5.29 43.30 34.10
N ASP A 64 -5.61 44.44 34.78
CA ASP A 64 -5.51 44.53 36.22
C ASP A 64 -6.55 43.62 36.89
N ILE A 65 -6.30 43.22 38.13
CA ILE A 65 -7.21 42.42 38.95
C ILE A 65 -8.32 43.32 39.50
N LYS A 66 -7.92 44.38 40.19
CA LYS A 66 -8.87 45.24 40.94
C LYS A 66 -9.37 46.38 40.07
N MET A 67 -10.53 46.24 39.53
CA MET A 67 -11.17 47.27 38.70
C MET A 67 -12.66 47.40 39.10
N PRO A 68 -13.29 48.56 38.88
CA PRO A 68 -14.71 48.76 39.13
C PRO A 68 -15.56 47.96 38.11
N LEU A 69 -16.80 47.68 38.47
CA LEU A 69 -17.83 46.98 37.70
C LEU A 69 -17.54 45.50 37.48
N ILE A 70 -16.53 45.17 36.70
CA ILE A 70 -16.06 43.81 36.42
C ILE A 70 -14.57 43.76 36.69
N ASP A 71 -14.16 42.95 37.65
CA ASP A 71 -12.78 42.73 38.01
C ASP A 71 -12.04 41.86 36.98
N GLY A 72 -10.70 41.81 37.02
CA GLY A 72 -9.90 41.09 36.05
C GLY A 72 -10.07 39.57 36.05
N LEU A 73 -10.43 38.95 37.21
CA LEU A 73 -10.68 37.52 37.29
C LEU A 73 -12.03 37.17 36.64
N THR A 74 -13.07 37.93 36.94
CA THR A 74 -14.37 37.80 36.30
C THR A 74 -14.29 38.07 34.80
N LEU A 75 -13.52 39.08 34.37
CA LEU A 75 -13.27 39.34 32.97
C LEU A 75 -12.57 38.12 32.29
N THR A 76 -11.60 37.53 32.95
CA THR A 76 -10.89 36.34 32.44
C THR A 76 -11.82 35.14 32.24
N LYS A 77 -12.79 34.91 33.17
CA LYS A 77 -13.81 33.88 33.00
C LYS A 77 -14.62 34.10 31.71
N HIS A 78 -15.04 35.32 31.48
CA HIS A 78 -15.77 35.68 30.26
C HIS A 78 -14.92 35.51 28.98
N ILE A 79 -13.66 35.91 29.03
CA ILE A 79 -12.72 35.73 27.90
C ILE A 79 -12.61 34.28 27.54
N LYS A 80 -12.43 33.38 28.51
CA LYS A 80 -12.31 31.93 28.29
C LYS A 80 -13.53 31.32 27.61
N HIS A 81 -14.75 31.84 27.88
CA HIS A 81 -15.97 31.39 27.22
C HIS A 81 -16.10 31.96 25.79
N ILE A 82 -15.70 33.22 25.57
CA ILE A 82 -15.88 33.91 24.27
C ILE A 82 -14.75 33.62 23.32
N CYS A 83 -13.49 33.65 23.82
CA CYS A 83 -12.27 33.53 23.03
C CYS A 83 -11.24 32.64 23.79
N PRO A 84 -11.41 31.30 23.83
CA PRO A 84 -10.58 30.42 24.66
C PRO A 84 -9.10 30.41 24.25
N GLU A 85 -8.77 30.77 22.99
CA GLU A 85 -7.40 30.86 22.47
C GLU A 85 -6.66 32.16 22.87
N THR A 86 -7.35 33.18 23.43
CA THR A 86 -6.74 34.42 23.87
C THR A 86 -5.85 34.19 25.08
N LYS A 87 -4.58 34.65 25.00
CA LYS A 87 -3.66 34.61 26.12
C LYS A 87 -3.94 35.77 27.08
N THR A 88 -4.52 35.46 28.24
CA THR A 88 -4.81 36.45 29.26
C THR A 88 -3.63 36.57 30.22
N ILE A 89 -3.14 37.78 30.40
CA ILE A 89 -2.06 38.15 31.34
C ILE A 89 -2.71 39.03 32.42
N ILE A 90 -2.52 38.65 33.67
CA ILE A 90 -2.97 39.44 34.81
C ILE A 90 -1.83 40.25 35.41
N MET A 91 -2.09 41.54 35.66
CA MET A 91 -1.16 42.44 36.33
C MET A 91 -1.69 42.78 37.73
N SER A 92 -0.87 42.66 38.79
CA SER A 92 -1.30 42.96 40.17
C SER A 92 -0.21 43.61 40.98
N ALA A 93 -0.64 44.46 41.91
CA ALA A 93 0.24 45.06 42.91
C ALA A 93 0.51 44.17 44.15
N TYR A 94 -0.28 43.08 44.31
CA TYR A 94 -0.29 42.28 45.54
C TYR A 94 0.11 40.82 45.33
N ASP A 95 0.83 40.27 46.33
CA ASP A 95 1.16 38.85 46.45
C ASP A 95 0.03 38.10 47.21
N ASP A 96 -1.22 38.25 46.77
CA ASP A 96 -2.36 37.56 47.39
C ASP A 96 -2.41 36.12 46.87
N LYS A 97 -2.10 35.16 47.76
CA LYS A 97 -2.06 33.71 47.43
C LYS A 97 -3.39 33.19 46.93
N GLU A 98 -4.49 33.69 47.43
CA GLU A 98 -5.83 33.22 47.08
C GLU A 98 -6.19 33.67 45.66
N THR A 99 -5.89 34.89 45.29
CA THR A 99 -6.02 35.45 43.96
C THR A 99 -5.11 34.71 42.92
N LEU A 100 -3.92 34.33 43.35
CA LEU A 100 -2.98 33.55 42.49
C LEU A 100 -3.55 32.15 42.20
N LEU A 101 -4.08 31.44 43.21
CA LEU A 101 -4.68 30.12 43.05
C LEU A 101 -5.91 30.16 42.11
N GLN A 102 -6.82 31.11 42.32
CA GLN A 102 -7.98 31.32 41.45
C GLN A 102 -7.57 31.62 40.00
N SER A 103 -6.49 32.38 39.83
CA SER A 103 -5.97 32.70 38.50
C SER A 103 -5.43 31.45 37.76
N ILE A 104 -4.77 30.53 38.47
CA ILE A 104 -4.29 29.26 37.93
C ILE A 104 -5.45 28.36 37.50
N GLU A 105 -6.48 28.22 38.33
CA GLU A 105 -7.70 27.44 38.00
C GLU A 105 -8.42 27.98 36.77
N LEU A 106 -8.37 29.30 36.56
CA LEU A 106 -8.94 29.96 35.39
C LEU A 106 -8.05 29.78 34.11
N GLY A 107 -6.88 29.16 34.23
CA GLY A 107 -6.00 28.92 33.13
C GLY A 107 -5.50 30.21 32.46
N ILE A 108 -5.15 31.23 33.27
CA ILE A 108 -4.45 32.42 32.77
C ILE A 108 -3.11 32.03 32.15
N PHE A 109 -2.64 32.83 31.19
CA PHE A 109 -1.34 32.59 30.59
C PHE A 109 -0.18 32.86 31.58
N ARG A 110 -0.21 34.01 32.20
CA ARG A 110 0.80 34.40 33.23
C ARG A 110 0.27 35.53 34.11
N PHE A 111 0.97 35.66 35.23
CA PHE A 111 0.78 36.72 36.21
C PHE A 111 2.03 37.64 36.23
N ILE A 112 1.82 38.94 36.34
CA ILE A 112 2.90 39.94 36.44
C ILE A 112 2.67 40.84 37.68
N LYS A 113 3.76 41.08 38.43
CA LYS A 113 3.76 41.97 39.55
C LYS A 113 4.01 43.43 39.11
N LYS A 114 3.21 44.37 39.66
CA LYS A 114 3.49 45.80 39.55
C LYS A 114 4.51 46.25 40.61
N PRO A 115 5.49 47.12 40.33
CA PRO A 115 5.71 47.85 39.08
C PRO A 115 6.39 46.95 38.03
N VAL A 116 6.01 47.13 36.75
CA VAL A 116 6.43 46.28 35.64
C VAL A 116 7.88 46.51 35.27
N ASN A 117 8.69 45.46 35.32
CA ASN A 117 10.02 45.47 34.74
C ASN A 117 9.90 45.29 33.22
N VAL A 118 10.45 46.22 32.45
CA VAL A 118 10.36 46.23 30.97
C VAL A 118 10.93 44.96 30.32
N ASN A 119 12.03 44.44 30.86
CA ASN A 119 12.67 43.23 30.31
C ASN A 119 11.80 42.00 30.58
N GLU A 120 11.34 41.78 31.82
CA GLU A 120 10.44 40.68 32.18
C GLU A 120 9.14 40.73 31.39
N PHE A 121 8.60 41.94 31.18
CA PHE A 121 7.40 42.15 30.41
C PHE A 121 7.57 41.83 28.92
N SER A 122 8.70 42.25 28.34
CA SER A 122 9.05 41.93 26.96
C SER A 122 9.26 40.43 26.76
N ASP A 123 9.95 39.75 27.66
CA ASP A 123 10.17 38.31 27.61
C ASP A 123 8.85 37.52 27.73
N LEU A 124 7.92 38.02 28.58
CA LEU A 124 6.62 37.40 28.72
C LEU A 124 5.77 37.55 27.43
N LEU A 125 5.78 38.75 26.83
CA LEU A 125 5.08 38.97 25.58
C LEU A 125 5.65 38.13 24.43
N ILE A 126 6.98 37.98 24.39
CA ILE A 126 7.65 37.06 23.43
C ILE A 126 7.14 35.64 23.64
N LYS A 127 7.10 35.13 24.88
CA LYS A 127 6.61 33.78 25.17
C LYS A 127 5.15 33.62 24.75
N ALA A 128 4.27 34.57 25.04
CA ALA A 128 2.88 34.54 24.65
C ALA A 128 2.72 34.50 23.11
N LEU A 129 3.46 35.34 22.40
CA LEU A 129 3.41 35.40 20.93
C LEU A 129 3.97 34.14 20.27
N LEU A 130 5.03 33.54 20.81
CA LEU A 130 5.57 32.28 20.32
C LEU A 130 4.59 31.13 20.51
N GLU A 131 3.93 31.04 21.67
CA GLU A 131 2.93 30.02 21.94
C GLU A 131 1.73 30.17 20.99
N ILE A 132 1.21 31.39 20.80
CA ILE A 132 0.15 31.67 19.81
C ILE A 132 0.57 31.25 18.42
N LYS A 133 1.80 31.56 18.00
CA LYS A 133 2.34 31.19 16.69
C LYS A 133 2.44 29.67 16.55
N GLN A 134 2.89 28.98 17.57
CA GLN A 134 2.98 27.52 17.59
C GLN A 134 1.59 26.86 17.48
N GLU A 135 0.60 27.35 18.25
CA GLU A 135 -0.78 26.86 18.19
C GLU A 135 -1.40 27.09 16.79
N GLN A 136 -1.19 28.28 16.22
CA GLN A 136 -1.64 28.60 14.86
C GLN A 136 -0.99 27.71 13.80
N ASN A 137 0.33 27.51 13.89
CA ASN A 137 1.05 26.63 12.97
C ASN A 137 0.57 25.18 13.07
N THR A 138 0.34 24.69 14.30
CA THR A 138 -0.18 23.34 14.54
C THR A 138 -1.57 23.19 13.94
N LYS A 139 -2.47 24.16 14.18
CA LYS A 139 -3.83 24.17 13.61
C LYS A 139 -3.80 24.17 12.08
N LEU A 140 -2.95 25.02 11.49
CA LEU A 140 -2.78 25.10 10.04
C LEU A 140 -2.22 23.79 9.47
N PHE A 141 -1.24 23.19 10.13
CA PHE A 141 -0.67 21.91 9.75
C PHE A 141 -1.74 20.79 9.74
N TYR A 142 -2.56 20.71 10.79
CA TYR A 142 -3.68 19.77 10.84
C TYR A 142 -4.71 20.02 9.74
N MET A 143 -5.01 21.28 9.42
CA MET A 143 -5.91 21.62 8.31
C MET A 143 -5.34 21.16 6.97
N HIS A 144 -4.05 21.37 6.72
CA HIS A 144 -3.39 20.90 5.50
C HIS A 144 -3.39 19.37 5.41
N LEU A 145 -3.04 18.67 6.50
CA LEU A 145 -3.09 17.21 6.54
C LEU A 145 -4.50 16.69 6.27
N LYS A 146 -5.52 17.29 6.89
CA LYS A 146 -6.92 16.92 6.65
C LYS A 146 -7.31 17.14 5.20
N SER A 147 -6.87 18.25 4.59
CA SER A 147 -7.14 18.52 3.18
C SER A 147 -6.47 17.46 2.29
N VAL A 148 -5.18 17.16 2.47
CA VAL A 148 -4.47 16.12 1.70
C VAL A 148 -5.17 14.77 1.86
N PHE A 149 -5.59 14.42 3.07
CA PHE A 149 -6.28 13.17 3.37
C PHE A 149 -7.66 13.07 2.69
N ASN A 150 -8.41 14.17 2.64
CA ASN A 150 -9.75 14.21 2.05
C ASN A 150 -9.74 14.33 0.52
N TYR A 151 -8.69 14.92 -0.08
CA TYR A 151 -8.57 15.04 -1.55
C TYR A 151 -7.94 13.81 -2.22
N GLN A 152 -7.82 12.68 -1.53
CA GLN A 152 -7.44 11.42 -2.17
C GLN A 152 -8.55 10.92 -3.10
N SER A 153 -8.17 10.26 -4.20
CA SER A 153 -9.13 9.62 -5.13
C SER A 153 -9.67 8.27 -4.60
N SER A 154 -9.04 7.73 -3.57
CA SER A 154 -9.38 6.45 -2.96
C SER A 154 -9.99 6.67 -1.58
N MET A 155 -10.85 5.77 -1.14
CA MET A 155 -11.25 5.74 0.27
C MET A 155 -10.05 5.32 1.11
N VAL A 156 -9.78 6.05 2.19
CA VAL A 156 -8.65 5.79 3.08
C VAL A 156 -9.12 5.79 4.53
N THR A 157 -8.69 4.78 5.27
CA THR A 157 -8.93 4.68 6.71
C THR A 157 -7.63 4.41 7.47
N MET A 158 -7.54 4.91 8.69
CA MET A 158 -6.52 4.53 9.64
C MET A 158 -7.11 3.59 10.69
N MET A 159 -6.40 2.52 10.98
CA MET A 159 -6.81 1.45 11.88
C MET A 159 -5.92 1.40 13.12
N HIS A 160 -6.49 0.96 14.24
CA HIS A 160 -5.76 0.46 15.41
C HIS A 160 -6.33 -0.92 15.74
N GLY A 161 -5.52 -1.94 15.54
CA GLY A 161 -6.01 -3.31 15.52
C GLY A 161 -6.97 -3.52 14.34
N ASP A 162 -8.21 -3.89 14.66
CA ASP A 162 -9.34 -4.07 13.74
C ASP A 162 -10.32 -2.87 13.71
N LYS A 163 -10.06 -1.85 14.54
CA LYS A 163 -10.94 -0.69 14.73
C LYS A 163 -10.50 0.51 13.89
N ILE A 164 -11.46 1.16 13.24
CA ILE A 164 -11.23 2.40 12.52
C ILE A 164 -11.04 3.55 13.51
N ILE A 165 -9.95 4.31 13.38
CA ILE A 165 -9.68 5.50 14.21
C ILE A 165 -9.82 6.81 13.42
N LEU A 166 -9.60 6.76 12.09
CA LEU A 166 -9.74 7.91 11.20
C LEU A 166 -10.20 7.42 9.83
N ALA A 167 -10.99 8.23 9.12
CA ALA A 167 -11.41 7.97 7.75
C ALA A 167 -11.51 9.28 6.96
N ASN A 168 -11.25 9.23 5.64
CA ASN A 168 -11.44 10.39 4.78
C ASN A 168 -12.92 10.58 4.40
N GLU A 169 -13.23 11.73 3.80
CA GLU A 169 -14.60 12.07 3.42
C GLU A 169 -15.22 11.06 2.45
N LEU A 170 -14.45 10.52 1.50
CA LEU A 170 -14.95 9.51 0.55
C LEU A 170 -15.43 8.25 1.28
N PHE A 171 -14.69 7.78 2.28
CA PHE A 171 -15.10 6.64 3.10
C PHE A 171 -16.39 6.94 3.88
N LEU A 172 -16.45 8.11 4.54
CA LEU A 172 -17.63 8.51 5.31
C LEU A 172 -18.88 8.65 4.42
N GLN A 173 -18.73 9.25 3.24
CA GLN A 173 -19.81 9.38 2.25
C GLN A 173 -20.28 8.01 1.75
N PHE A 174 -19.36 7.10 1.45
CA PHE A 174 -19.69 5.76 0.99
C PHE A 174 -20.58 5.00 1.98
N PHE A 175 -20.22 5.04 3.26
CA PHE A 175 -20.99 4.43 4.32
C PHE A 175 -22.09 5.32 4.88
N ASN A 176 -22.28 6.54 4.37
CA ASN A 176 -23.24 7.54 4.83
C ASN A 176 -23.13 7.81 6.33
N CYS A 177 -21.92 8.10 6.78
CA CYS A 177 -21.62 8.55 8.12
C CYS A 177 -21.27 10.04 8.10
N GLU A 178 -21.80 10.83 9.00
CA GLU A 178 -21.41 12.25 9.17
C GLU A 178 -20.06 12.37 9.88
N ALA A 179 -19.77 11.40 10.75
CA ALA A 179 -18.52 11.30 11.49
C ALA A 179 -18.11 9.84 11.71
N ILE A 180 -16.83 9.64 12.04
CA ILE A 180 -16.26 8.31 12.25
C ILE A 180 -16.95 7.53 13.39
N ASP A 181 -17.47 8.22 14.41
CA ASP A 181 -18.12 7.57 15.54
C ASP A 181 -19.42 6.87 15.12
N GLN A 182 -20.16 7.41 14.15
CA GLN A 182 -21.31 6.72 13.56
C GLN A 182 -20.92 5.44 12.82
N CYS A 183 -19.76 5.43 12.16
CA CYS A 183 -19.24 4.22 11.54
C CYS A 183 -18.87 3.17 12.59
N LYS A 184 -18.26 3.58 13.71
CA LYS A 184 -17.90 2.67 14.84
C LYS A 184 -19.11 2.05 15.51
N GLU A 185 -20.24 2.74 15.53
CA GLU A 185 -21.50 2.22 16.05
C GLU A 185 -22.18 1.20 15.12
N ARG A 186 -21.89 1.29 13.80
CA ARG A 186 -22.49 0.40 12.79
C ARG A 186 -21.81 -0.94 12.66
N PHE A 187 -20.49 -0.95 12.72
CA PHE A 187 -19.69 -2.16 12.60
C PHE A 187 -18.54 -2.12 13.60
N SER A 188 -18.39 -3.21 14.35
CA SER A 188 -17.36 -3.33 15.38
C SER A 188 -15.98 -3.59 14.79
N SER A 189 -15.94 -4.25 13.63
CA SER A 189 -14.73 -4.44 12.80
C SER A 189 -15.01 -4.09 11.34
N LEU A 190 -14.01 -3.51 10.67
CA LEU A 190 -14.13 -3.16 9.26
C LEU A 190 -14.33 -4.39 8.36
N SER A 191 -13.80 -5.54 8.73
CA SER A 191 -13.95 -6.77 7.96
C SER A 191 -15.39 -7.30 7.87
N GLU A 192 -16.29 -6.85 8.77
CA GLU A 192 -17.71 -7.21 8.71
C GLU A 192 -18.42 -6.70 7.43
N VAL A 193 -17.85 -5.68 6.78
CA VAL A 193 -18.43 -5.14 5.54
C VAL A 193 -17.94 -5.86 4.28
N PHE A 194 -16.98 -6.79 4.41
CA PHE A 194 -16.45 -7.56 3.28
C PHE A 194 -17.35 -8.75 3.00
N LEU A 195 -17.95 -8.77 1.82
CA LEU A 195 -18.90 -9.80 1.43
C LEU A 195 -18.19 -11.01 0.83
N GLU A 196 -18.71 -12.20 1.14
CA GLU A 196 -18.24 -13.46 0.58
C GLU A 196 -18.32 -13.45 -0.95
N HIS A 197 -17.19 -13.79 -1.60
CA HIS A 197 -17.10 -13.98 -3.04
C HIS A 197 -15.83 -14.79 -3.36
N ASP A 198 -15.93 -15.69 -4.33
CA ASP A 198 -14.81 -16.55 -4.75
C ASP A 198 -13.61 -15.72 -5.21
N GLY A 199 -12.43 -15.97 -4.63
CA GLY A 199 -11.20 -15.24 -4.93
C GLY A 199 -11.06 -13.86 -4.28
N PHE A 200 -12.00 -13.44 -3.45
CA PHE A 200 -11.97 -12.17 -2.71
C PHE A 200 -11.58 -12.39 -1.26
N LEU A 201 -11.16 -11.30 -0.61
CA LEU A 201 -10.86 -11.31 0.81
C LEU A 201 -12.13 -10.99 1.61
N TYR A 202 -12.51 -11.89 2.50
CA TYR A 202 -13.62 -11.75 3.45
C TYR A 202 -13.31 -12.57 4.71
N ASN A 203 -14.10 -12.38 5.77
CA ASN A 203 -13.97 -13.20 6.97
C ASN A 203 -14.73 -14.52 6.80
N ASP A 204 -14.06 -15.63 7.12
CA ASP A 204 -14.67 -16.95 7.26
C ASP A 204 -14.17 -17.64 8.53
N ASP A 205 -14.64 -18.87 8.81
CA ASP A 205 -14.26 -19.63 10.02
C ASP A 205 -12.76 -19.92 10.13
N ASN A 206 -12.00 -19.81 9.04
CA ASN A 206 -10.58 -20.14 8.94
C ASN A 206 -9.68 -18.93 8.68
N GLN A 207 -10.25 -17.77 8.34
CA GLN A 207 -9.50 -16.61 7.85
C GLN A 207 -10.05 -15.30 8.39
N ASP A 208 -9.23 -14.57 9.17
CA ASP A 208 -9.45 -13.18 9.50
C ASP A 208 -8.85 -12.28 8.39
N ALA A 209 -9.71 -11.46 7.77
CA ALA A 209 -9.31 -10.61 6.65
C ALA A 209 -8.30 -9.54 7.07
N ILE A 210 -8.45 -8.93 8.24
CA ILE A 210 -7.53 -7.89 8.74
C ILE A 210 -6.19 -8.50 9.10
N GLU A 211 -6.16 -9.67 9.72
CA GLU A 211 -4.91 -10.38 10.03
C GLU A 211 -4.18 -10.80 8.75
N THR A 212 -4.91 -11.29 7.76
CA THR A 212 -4.36 -11.62 6.43
C THR A 212 -3.70 -10.41 5.75
N LEU A 213 -4.33 -9.23 5.83
CA LEU A 213 -3.77 -7.98 5.31
C LEU A 213 -2.50 -7.56 6.05
N LYS A 214 -2.47 -7.66 7.38
CA LYS A 214 -1.30 -7.33 8.20
C LYS A 214 -0.10 -8.22 7.89
N LEU A 215 -0.34 -9.50 7.68
CA LEU A 215 0.72 -10.47 7.37
C LEU A 215 1.28 -10.31 5.94
N ASN A 216 0.53 -9.70 5.02
CA ASN A 216 0.87 -9.64 3.60
C ASN A 216 0.80 -8.20 3.05
N GLN A 217 1.46 -7.26 3.68
CA GLN A 217 1.40 -5.82 3.37
C GLN A 217 1.86 -5.45 1.95
N ASP A 218 2.67 -6.28 1.32
CA ASP A 218 3.13 -6.09 -0.07
C ASP A 218 2.06 -6.47 -1.13
N LYS A 219 0.95 -7.08 -0.71
CA LYS A 219 -0.12 -7.58 -1.61
C LYS A 219 -1.31 -6.64 -1.64
N ILE A 220 -2.05 -6.72 -2.74
CA ILE A 220 -3.36 -6.08 -2.92
C ILE A 220 -4.41 -7.19 -2.99
N TYR A 221 -5.57 -6.96 -2.40
CA TYR A 221 -6.66 -7.91 -2.35
C TYR A 221 -7.93 -7.32 -2.94
N HIS A 222 -8.72 -8.16 -3.61
CA HIS A 222 -10.08 -7.82 -4.00
C HIS A 222 -11.01 -7.94 -2.80
N VAL A 223 -11.86 -6.95 -2.60
CA VAL A 223 -12.97 -6.98 -1.63
C VAL A 223 -14.25 -6.51 -2.29
N LYS A 224 -15.37 -7.11 -1.88
CA LYS A 224 -16.70 -6.75 -2.33
C LYS A 224 -17.44 -6.12 -1.16
N ILE A 225 -17.94 -4.91 -1.34
CA ILE A 225 -18.60 -4.16 -0.29
C ILE A 225 -19.96 -3.68 -0.82
N GLN A 226 -20.97 -3.69 0.04
CA GLN A 226 -22.27 -3.14 -0.26
C GLN A 226 -22.38 -1.70 0.23
N ASN A 227 -22.73 -0.78 -0.66
CA ASN A 227 -23.01 0.59 -0.28
C ASN A 227 -24.40 0.76 0.37
N LYS A 228 -24.71 1.98 0.81
CA LYS A 228 -25.99 2.34 1.42
C LYS A 228 -27.21 2.00 0.55
N GLU A 229 -27.09 2.13 -0.77
CA GLU A 229 -28.16 1.88 -1.75
C GLU A 229 -28.33 0.39 -2.08
N LYS A 230 -27.62 -0.49 -1.34
CA LYS A 230 -27.53 -1.93 -1.58
C LYS A 230 -26.86 -2.31 -2.90
N ASN A 231 -26.16 -1.36 -3.54
CA ASN A 231 -25.34 -1.66 -4.72
C ASN A 231 -24.05 -2.33 -4.28
N MET A 232 -23.68 -3.39 -4.98
CA MET A 232 -22.42 -4.09 -4.76
C MET A 232 -21.32 -3.33 -5.47
N GLN A 233 -20.26 -3.00 -4.74
CA GLN A 233 -19.07 -2.35 -5.29
C GLN A 233 -17.83 -3.19 -5.04
N HIS A 234 -16.89 -3.10 -5.96
CA HIS A 234 -15.68 -3.89 -5.99
C HIS A 234 -14.46 -2.99 -5.81
N PHE A 235 -13.67 -3.28 -4.78
CA PHE A 235 -12.48 -2.51 -4.44
C PHE A 235 -11.22 -3.37 -4.46
N LEU A 236 -10.11 -2.72 -4.80
CA LEU A 236 -8.78 -3.22 -4.47
C LEU A 236 -8.36 -2.62 -3.14
N LEU A 237 -8.00 -3.48 -2.19
CA LEU A 237 -7.65 -3.14 -0.82
C LEU A 237 -6.16 -3.37 -0.57
N LYS A 238 -5.51 -2.38 0.03
CA LYS A 238 -4.12 -2.48 0.47
C LYS A 238 -3.96 -1.96 1.89
N TYR A 239 -3.14 -2.66 2.68
CA TYR A 239 -2.77 -2.30 4.04
C TYR A 239 -1.32 -1.85 4.12
N HIS A 240 -1.06 -0.81 4.91
CA HIS A 240 0.27 -0.33 5.26
C HIS A 240 0.34 -0.12 6.77
N GLU A 241 1.26 -0.80 7.44
CA GLU A 241 1.55 -0.56 8.84
C GLU A 241 2.30 0.76 9.04
N ILE A 242 2.03 1.44 10.16
CA ILE A 242 2.76 2.65 10.54
C ILE A 242 4.00 2.22 11.34
N PRO A 243 5.24 2.39 10.83
CA PRO A 243 6.45 1.77 11.39
C PRO A 243 6.73 2.07 12.85
N GLU A 244 6.32 3.24 13.35
CA GLU A 244 6.60 3.69 14.72
C GLU A 244 5.44 3.42 15.69
N LYS A 245 4.35 2.84 15.22
CA LYS A 245 3.13 2.58 16.00
C LYS A 245 2.61 1.18 15.72
N PRO A 246 3.02 0.18 16.51
CA PRO A 246 2.50 -1.17 16.40
C PRO A 246 0.97 -1.19 16.42
N ASP A 247 0.36 -2.09 15.69
CA ASP A 247 -1.09 -2.24 15.52
C ASP A 247 -1.81 -1.06 14.84
N HIS A 248 -1.09 -0.02 14.41
CA HIS A 248 -1.66 1.05 13.60
C HIS A 248 -1.32 0.83 12.12
N GLY A 249 -2.32 0.99 11.27
CA GLY A 249 -2.14 0.85 9.84
C GLY A 249 -3.11 1.72 9.05
N VAL A 250 -2.79 1.88 7.78
CA VAL A 250 -3.61 2.60 6.81
C VAL A 250 -4.14 1.62 5.80
N LEU A 251 -5.45 1.62 5.58
CA LEU A 251 -6.12 0.90 4.51
C LEU A 251 -6.52 1.87 3.41
N SER A 252 -6.19 1.54 2.17
CA SER A 252 -6.66 2.22 0.98
C SER A 252 -7.57 1.32 0.16
N PHE A 253 -8.66 1.88 -0.36
CA PHE A 253 -9.65 1.21 -1.20
C PHE A 253 -9.73 1.92 -2.54
N ASP A 254 -9.27 1.26 -3.59
CA ASP A 254 -9.39 1.75 -4.97
C ASP A 254 -10.64 1.12 -5.60
N ASP A 255 -11.62 1.96 -5.98
CA ASP A 255 -12.85 1.48 -6.64
C ASP A 255 -12.53 1.00 -8.07
N VAL A 256 -12.83 -0.26 -8.33
CA VAL A 256 -12.64 -0.92 -9.63
C VAL A 256 -13.97 -1.46 -10.19
N THR A 257 -15.09 -0.99 -9.66
CA THR A 257 -16.43 -1.46 -10.04
C THR A 257 -16.69 -1.27 -11.54
N GLU A 258 -16.30 -0.14 -12.11
CA GLU A 258 -16.48 0.18 -13.53
C GLU A 258 -15.67 -0.70 -14.47
N LEU A 259 -14.58 -1.32 -13.98
CA LEU A 259 -13.77 -2.24 -14.79
C LEU A 259 -14.49 -3.57 -15.09
N ASN A 260 -15.67 -3.79 -14.52
CA ASN A 260 -16.50 -5.00 -14.70
C ASN A 260 -15.75 -6.32 -14.45
N LEU A 261 -14.70 -6.28 -13.59
CA LEU A 261 -13.85 -7.43 -13.30
C LEU A 261 -14.62 -8.60 -12.68
N LEU A 262 -15.74 -8.34 -12.00
CA LEU A 262 -16.63 -9.38 -11.47
C LEU A 262 -17.04 -10.39 -12.55
N LYS A 263 -17.32 -9.93 -13.77
CA LYS A 263 -17.65 -10.81 -14.89
C LYS A 263 -16.50 -11.74 -15.28
N LEU A 264 -15.24 -11.29 -15.09
CA LEU A 264 -14.06 -12.11 -15.38
C LEU A 264 -13.86 -13.20 -14.33
N PHE A 265 -14.25 -12.97 -13.07
CA PHE A 265 -14.21 -14.00 -12.02
C PHE A 265 -15.33 -15.06 -12.22
N ASP A 266 -16.51 -14.64 -12.69
CA ASP A 266 -17.71 -15.48 -12.82
C ASP A 266 -17.74 -16.31 -14.11
N THR A 267 -17.05 -15.91 -15.20
CA THR A 267 -17.15 -16.54 -16.52
C THR A 267 -16.05 -17.55 -16.81
N LYS A 268 -16.43 -18.81 -17.04
CA LYS A 268 -15.55 -19.86 -17.55
C LYS A 268 -15.41 -19.90 -19.09
N GLN A 269 -16.02 -18.97 -19.84
CA GLN A 269 -16.01 -18.95 -21.31
C GLN A 269 -15.91 -17.53 -21.86
N SER A 270 -14.97 -17.28 -22.78
CA SER A 270 -14.82 -16.00 -23.48
C SER A 270 -14.82 -16.14 -25.00
N ASN A 271 -15.52 -15.25 -25.69
CA ASN A 271 -15.54 -15.06 -27.14
C ASN A 271 -14.55 -13.92 -27.56
N ASN A 272 -14.19 -13.87 -28.85
CA ASN A 272 -13.13 -13.00 -29.40
C ASN A 272 -13.33 -11.48 -29.22
N ASP A 273 -14.55 -10.99 -29.05
CA ASP A 273 -14.83 -9.55 -28.81
C ASP A 273 -14.47 -9.07 -27.40
N GLU A 274 -14.26 -9.99 -26.46
CA GLU A 274 -13.82 -9.70 -25.09
C GLU A 274 -12.33 -9.37 -25.00
N ASN A 275 -11.52 -9.68 -26.03
CA ASN A 275 -10.05 -9.48 -25.96
C ASN A 275 -9.63 -8.01 -25.90
N ILE A 276 -10.33 -7.09 -26.55
CA ILE A 276 -9.98 -5.64 -26.54
C ILE A 276 -10.38 -5.02 -25.19
N ALA A 277 -11.58 -5.32 -24.69
CA ALA A 277 -12.02 -4.87 -23.38
C ALA A 277 -11.11 -5.43 -22.26
N ASN A 278 -10.65 -6.68 -22.38
CA ASN A 278 -9.72 -7.31 -21.44
C ASN A 278 -8.34 -6.65 -21.44
N THR A 279 -7.83 -6.18 -22.59
CA THR A 279 -6.52 -5.51 -22.68
C THR A 279 -6.55 -4.18 -21.93
N GLN A 280 -7.58 -3.38 -22.09
CA GLN A 280 -7.73 -2.12 -21.37
C GLN A 280 -7.82 -2.33 -19.84
N ALA A 281 -8.61 -3.30 -19.41
CA ALA A 281 -8.71 -3.67 -18.00
C ALA A 281 -7.35 -4.13 -17.41
N ILE A 282 -6.51 -4.82 -18.20
CA ILE A 282 -5.16 -5.20 -17.80
C ILE A 282 -4.31 -3.96 -17.48
N PHE A 283 -4.30 -2.96 -18.38
CA PHE A 283 -3.50 -1.76 -18.17
C PHE A 283 -4.01 -0.93 -16.97
N ASP A 284 -5.33 -0.79 -16.81
CA ASP A 284 -5.93 -0.08 -15.67
C ASP A 284 -5.55 -0.74 -14.33
N LEU A 285 -5.60 -2.08 -14.25
CA LEU A 285 -5.16 -2.82 -13.06
C LEU A 285 -3.65 -2.66 -12.80
N LEU A 286 -2.83 -2.72 -13.86
CA LEU A 286 -1.38 -2.56 -13.70
C LEU A 286 -1.01 -1.14 -13.29
N GLU A 287 -1.75 -0.10 -13.71
CA GLU A 287 -1.58 1.27 -13.21
C GLU A 287 -1.93 1.40 -11.73
N ILE A 288 -3.02 0.75 -11.28
CA ILE A 288 -3.37 0.72 -9.85
C ILE A 288 -2.29 0.02 -9.04
N ILE A 289 -1.79 -1.13 -9.51
CA ILE A 289 -0.70 -1.87 -8.86
C ILE A 289 0.57 -0.99 -8.81
N GLN A 290 0.90 -0.28 -9.89
CA GLN A 290 2.05 0.64 -9.96
C GLN A 290 1.89 1.78 -8.97
N ARG A 291 0.75 2.47 -8.97
CA ARG A 291 0.45 3.61 -8.08
C ARG A 291 0.60 3.22 -6.61
N ASN A 292 0.14 2.03 -6.26
CA ASN A 292 0.26 1.49 -4.91
C ASN A 292 1.63 0.92 -4.60
N ASN A 293 2.59 0.96 -5.53
CA ASN A 293 3.93 0.36 -5.40
C ASN A 293 3.87 -1.09 -4.90
N ALA A 294 2.85 -1.83 -5.34
CA ALA A 294 2.63 -3.20 -4.90
C ALA A 294 3.56 -4.16 -5.66
N LYS A 295 4.04 -5.18 -4.96
CA LYS A 295 4.83 -6.24 -5.57
C LYS A 295 3.94 -7.22 -6.31
N ILE A 296 4.41 -7.69 -7.44
CA ILE A 296 3.83 -8.76 -8.25
C ILE A 296 4.82 -9.93 -8.35
N ASP A 297 4.32 -11.13 -8.54
CA ASP A 297 5.14 -12.31 -8.74
C ASP A 297 5.33 -12.58 -10.23
N LEU A 298 6.59 -12.76 -10.64
CA LEU A 298 6.96 -13.17 -11.99
C LEU A 298 7.29 -14.66 -12.00
N HIS A 299 6.67 -15.40 -12.88
CA HIS A 299 6.87 -16.84 -13.03
C HIS A 299 7.43 -17.20 -14.39
N ASN A 300 8.52 -17.94 -14.37
CA ASN A 300 9.18 -18.52 -15.55
C ASN A 300 9.69 -19.92 -15.25
N TYR A 301 10.17 -20.59 -16.28
CA TYR A 301 10.90 -21.84 -16.14
C TYR A 301 12.31 -21.68 -16.73
N TYR A 302 13.30 -22.07 -15.95
CA TYR A 302 14.66 -22.22 -16.44
C TYR A 302 14.99 -23.70 -16.59
N LYS A 303 15.08 -24.19 -17.83
CA LYS A 303 15.32 -25.62 -18.11
C LYS A 303 14.38 -26.56 -17.33
N GLY A 304 13.10 -26.16 -17.20
CA GLY A 304 12.08 -26.89 -16.45
C GLY A 304 12.00 -26.59 -14.95
N LEU A 305 13.00 -25.95 -14.35
CA LEU A 305 12.95 -25.47 -12.97
C LEU A 305 12.10 -24.21 -12.88
N SER A 306 11.13 -24.22 -11.98
CA SER A 306 10.30 -23.03 -11.73
C SER A 306 11.13 -21.92 -11.07
N ILE A 307 11.11 -20.74 -11.66
CA ILE A 307 11.74 -19.52 -11.16
C ILE A 307 10.61 -18.53 -10.83
N THR A 308 10.52 -18.18 -9.58
CA THR A 308 9.56 -17.18 -9.09
C THR A 308 10.30 -16.10 -8.34
N ASN A 309 10.12 -14.84 -8.73
CA ASN A 309 10.67 -13.68 -8.04
C ASN A 309 9.68 -12.54 -8.07
N ASN A 310 9.77 -11.68 -7.06
CA ASN A 310 8.99 -10.47 -7.01
C ASN A 310 9.51 -9.43 -8.01
N ALA A 311 8.59 -8.59 -8.48
CA ALA A 311 8.89 -7.43 -9.30
C ALA A 311 8.04 -6.24 -8.88
N ILE A 312 8.50 -5.06 -9.29
CA ILE A 312 7.76 -3.80 -9.15
C ILE A 312 7.55 -3.24 -10.55
N ILE A 313 6.35 -2.73 -10.82
CA ILE A 313 6.05 -2.04 -12.07
C ILE A 313 6.63 -0.63 -11.97
N THR A 314 7.59 -0.31 -12.84
CA THR A 314 8.23 1.01 -12.85
C THR A 314 7.57 1.97 -13.85
N GLU A 315 7.01 1.46 -14.94
CA GLU A 315 6.35 2.25 -15.95
C GLU A 315 5.23 1.45 -16.60
N VAL A 316 4.07 2.09 -16.80
CA VAL A 316 2.95 1.59 -17.60
C VAL A 316 2.71 2.57 -18.73
N LYS A 317 2.83 2.11 -19.99
CA LYS A 317 2.43 2.85 -21.19
C LYS A 317 1.19 2.16 -21.76
N ARG A 318 0.03 2.81 -21.62
CA ARG A 318 -1.26 2.26 -22.04
C ARG A 318 -1.20 1.75 -23.47
N ASP A 319 -1.79 0.60 -23.70
CA ASP A 319 -1.90 -0.09 -24.99
C ASP A 319 -0.56 -0.38 -25.72
N GLU A 320 0.58 -0.14 -25.06
CA GLU A 320 1.89 -0.32 -25.64
C GLU A 320 2.74 -1.33 -24.86
N SER A 321 3.10 -1.02 -23.61
CA SER A 321 4.10 -1.78 -22.87
C SER A 321 4.11 -1.51 -21.38
N ILE A 322 4.69 -2.43 -20.62
CA ILE A 322 5.03 -2.21 -19.22
C ILE A 322 6.51 -2.50 -18.96
N THR A 323 7.09 -1.77 -18.02
CA THR A 323 8.47 -1.96 -17.56
C THR A 323 8.44 -2.47 -16.11
N LEU A 324 9.12 -3.61 -15.89
CA LEU A 324 9.19 -4.31 -14.62
C LEU A 324 10.61 -4.28 -14.09
N LYS A 325 10.81 -3.95 -12.82
CA LYS A 325 12.09 -4.08 -12.13
C LYS A 325 12.10 -5.39 -11.34
N THR A 326 13.09 -6.25 -11.58
CA THR A 326 13.17 -7.59 -10.98
C THR A 326 14.61 -8.07 -10.86
N THR A 327 14.81 -9.29 -10.36
CA THR A 327 16.13 -9.87 -10.13
C THR A 327 16.84 -10.29 -11.41
N TYR A 328 18.18 -10.36 -11.37
CA TYR A 328 19.00 -10.87 -12.47
C TYR A 328 18.59 -12.29 -12.91
N ILE A 329 18.29 -13.17 -11.97
CA ILE A 329 17.84 -14.55 -12.23
C ILE A 329 16.57 -14.56 -13.06
N GLN A 330 15.59 -13.72 -12.69
CA GLN A 330 14.33 -13.61 -13.43
C GLN A 330 14.56 -13.12 -14.86
N GLN A 331 15.43 -12.13 -15.03
CA GLN A 331 15.80 -11.63 -16.36
C GLN A 331 16.40 -12.71 -17.25
N LYS A 332 17.30 -13.56 -16.69
CA LYS A 332 17.89 -14.69 -17.42
C LYS A 332 16.85 -15.74 -17.79
N ALA A 333 15.92 -16.06 -16.90
CA ALA A 333 14.83 -16.98 -17.19
C ALA A 333 13.93 -16.45 -18.32
N VAL A 334 13.59 -15.16 -18.30
CA VAL A 334 12.79 -14.50 -19.34
C VAL A 334 13.56 -14.46 -20.67
N GLN A 335 14.86 -14.16 -20.66
CA GLN A 335 15.71 -14.16 -21.85
C GLN A 335 15.70 -15.52 -22.57
N GLN A 336 15.72 -16.60 -21.78
CA GLN A 336 15.73 -17.96 -22.32
C GLN A 336 14.35 -18.41 -22.82
N GLU A 337 13.29 -18.15 -22.04
CA GLU A 337 11.93 -18.59 -22.39
C GLU A 337 11.22 -17.69 -23.39
N LYS A 338 11.65 -16.42 -23.53
CA LYS A 338 11.02 -15.38 -24.36
C LYS A 338 9.53 -15.18 -24.06
N LYS A 339 9.13 -15.41 -22.84
CA LYS A 339 7.79 -15.21 -22.33
C LYS A 339 7.86 -14.90 -20.84
N LEU A 340 6.78 -14.35 -20.29
CA LEU A 340 6.67 -14.01 -18.89
C LEU A 340 5.25 -14.24 -18.41
N LEU A 341 5.09 -14.77 -17.21
CA LEU A 341 3.81 -14.83 -16.52
C LEU A 341 3.85 -13.94 -15.28
N ILE A 342 2.86 -13.06 -15.16
CA ILE A 342 2.66 -12.17 -14.01
C ILE A 342 1.51 -12.72 -13.20
N VAL A 343 1.72 -12.84 -11.90
CA VAL A 343 0.71 -13.28 -10.92
C VAL A 343 0.62 -12.26 -9.79
N SER A 344 -0.58 -11.91 -9.40
CA SER A 344 -0.84 -11.04 -8.26
C SER A 344 -2.23 -11.29 -7.73
N ASN A 345 -2.44 -11.08 -6.45
CA ASN A 345 -3.79 -11.13 -5.86
C ASN A 345 -4.70 -9.99 -6.35
N ALA A 346 -4.11 -8.94 -6.93
CA ALA A 346 -4.84 -7.84 -7.56
C ALA A 346 -5.35 -8.19 -8.97
N LEU A 347 -4.94 -9.32 -9.55
CA LEU A 347 -5.31 -9.73 -10.88
C LEU A 347 -6.33 -10.88 -10.82
N PRO A 348 -7.46 -10.81 -11.56
CA PRO A 348 -8.45 -11.88 -11.59
C PRO A 348 -7.88 -13.18 -12.18
N TYR A 349 -6.95 -13.03 -13.14
CA TYR A 349 -6.22 -14.12 -13.76
C TYR A 349 -4.76 -13.73 -13.93
N PRO A 350 -3.82 -14.69 -14.02
CA PRO A 350 -2.45 -14.42 -14.41
C PRO A 350 -2.39 -13.74 -15.78
N ILE A 351 -1.45 -12.81 -15.93
CA ILE A 351 -1.19 -12.15 -17.21
C ILE A 351 0.04 -12.78 -17.86
N ALA A 352 -0.11 -13.23 -19.10
CA ALA A 352 0.99 -13.71 -19.92
C ALA A 352 1.44 -12.66 -20.93
N SER A 353 2.77 -12.54 -21.12
CA SER A 353 3.37 -11.87 -22.25
C SER A 353 4.29 -12.82 -22.99
N THR A 354 4.16 -12.85 -24.30
CA THR A 354 5.04 -13.61 -25.20
C THR A 354 5.95 -12.70 -26.03
N GLU A 355 5.84 -11.39 -25.84
CA GLU A 355 6.61 -10.37 -26.54
C GLU A 355 7.48 -9.59 -25.55
N ILE A 356 8.75 -9.95 -25.49
CA ILE A 356 9.75 -9.27 -24.68
C ILE A 356 10.43 -8.20 -25.54
N ASP A 357 10.21 -6.93 -25.20
CA ASP A 357 10.76 -5.78 -25.95
C ASP A 357 12.24 -5.59 -25.64
N THR A 358 12.58 -5.35 -24.38
CA THR A 358 13.98 -5.16 -23.95
C THR A 358 14.23 -5.75 -22.57
N ILE A 359 15.46 -6.23 -22.35
CA ILE A 359 15.97 -6.65 -21.04
C ILE A 359 17.24 -5.86 -20.75
N SER A 360 17.23 -5.04 -19.69
CA SER A 360 18.41 -4.32 -19.23
C SER A 360 18.92 -4.93 -17.92
N PHE A 361 20.02 -5.65 -17.99
CA PHE A 361 20.64 -6.24 -16.81
C PHE A 361 21.24 -5.21 -15.87
N GLU A 362 21.78 -4.12 -16.41
CA GLU A 362 22.32 -3.00 -15.63
C GLU A 362 21.25 -2.30 -14.77
N LYS A 363 20.09 -2.00 -15.39
CA LYS A 363 18.97 -1.36 -14.71
C LYS A 363 18.05 -2.34 -13.95
N GLN A 364 18.31 -3.65 -14.11
CA GLN A 364 17.47 -4.74 -13.58
C GLN A 364 16.02 -4.63 -14.06
N THR A 365 15.80 -4.27 -15.33
CA THR A 365 14.45 -4.07 -15.88
C THR A 365 14.16 -4.98 -17.05
N ILE A 366 12.87 -5.33 -17.20
CA ILE A 366 12.31 -6.05 -18.35
C ILE A 366 11.16 -5.21 -18.88
N LYS A 367 11.17 -4.90 -20.17
CA LYS A 367 10.06 -4.26 -20.87
C LYS A 367 9.34 -5.30 -21.71
N ILE A 368 8.02 -5.39 -21.53
CA ILE A 368 7.15 -6.38 -22.20
C ILE A 368 5.98 -5.72 -22.89
N LYS A 369 5.44 -6.41 -23.90
CA LYS A 369 4.29 -6.03 -24.71
C LYS A 369 3.30 -7.17 -24.80
N SER A 370 2.18 -6.97 -25.53
CA SER A 370 1.20 -8.02 -25.86
C SER A 370 0.71 -8.79 -24.63
N LEU A 371 0.09 -8.07 -23.70
CA LEU A 371 -0.43 -8.61 -22.44
C LEU A 371 -1.79 -9.27 -22.65
N LYS A 372 -2.00 -10.45 -22.06
CA LYS A 372 -3.30 -11.14 -22.06
C LYS A 372 -3.53 -11.93 -20.79
N PHE A 373 -4.76 -11.99 -20.33
CA PHE A 373 -5.15 -12.92 -19.26
C PHE A 373 -5.06 -14.37 -19.72
N VAL A 374 -4.66 -15.26 -18.81
CA VAL A 374 -4.57 -16.70 -19.05
C VAL A 374 -5.27 -17.47 -17.94
N GLN A 375 -6.19 -18.37 -18.30
CA GLN A 375 -6.99 -19.14 -17.34
C GLN A 375 -6.18 -20.19 -16.57
N THR A 376 -5.08 -20.67 -17.13
CA THR A 376 -4.24 -21.69 -16.50
C THR A 376 -2.87 -21.15 -16.22
N SER A 377 -2.55 -21.02 -14.94
CA SER A 377 -1.17 -20.77 -14.52
C SER A 377 -0.37 -22.08 -14.55
N PRO A 378 0.83 -22.09 -15.15
CA PRO A 378 1.77 -23.20 -15.00
C PRO A 378 2.18 -23.43 -13.54
N VAL A 379 1.90 -22.49 -12.64
CA VAL A 379 2.21 -22.52 -11.20
C VAL A 379 1.52 -23.67 -10.47
N THR A 380 0.36 -24.13 -10.95
CA THR A 380 -0.40 -25.24 -10.35
C THR A 380 0.16 -26.64 -10.65
N ARG A 381 1.35 -26.74 -11.24
CA ARG A 381 1.96 -28.06 -11.53
C ARG A 381 2.35 -28.77 -10.24
N SER A 382 1.71 -29.88 -9.97
CA SER A 382 1.98 -30.72 -8.81
C SER A 382 3.32 -31.49 -8.86
N THR A 383 4.02 -31.49 -10.00
CA THR A 383 5.26 -32.25 -10.19
C THR A 383 6.36 -31.43 -10.83
N ILE A 384 7.55 -31.54 -10.25
CA ILE A 384 8.77 -30.92 -10.75
C ILE A 384 9.18 -31.57 -12.06
N ARG A 385 9.56 -30.75 -13.03
CA ARG A 385 10.12 -31.18 -14.31
C ARG A 385 11.53 -30.61 -14.47
N VAL A 386 12.39 -31.36 -15.14
CA VAL A 386 13.75 -30.92 -15.46
C VAL A 386 14.07 -31.26 -16.93
N VAL A 387 14.83 -30.38 -17.58
CA VAL A 387 15.47 -30.71 -18.84
C VAL A 387 16.68 -31.59 -18.52
N PRO A 388 16.78 -32.80 -19.07
CA PRO A 388 17.91 -33.68 -18.83
C PRO A 388 19.26 -33.08 -19.28
N GLY A 389 20.35 -33.66 -18.78
CA GLY A 389 21.70 -33.33 -19.24
C GLY A 389 21.92 -33.79 -20.69
N GLU A 390 23.08 -33.43 -21.27
CA GLU A 390 23.41 -33.69 -22.69
C GLU A 390 23.44 -35.20 -23.04
N LYS A 391 23.85 -36.04 -22.10
CA LYS A 391 23.95 -37.49 -22.31
C LYS A 391 22.64 -38.18 -21.98
N GLN A 392 21.78 -38.28 -22.99
CA GLN A 392 20.49 -38.94 -22.89
C GLN A 392 20.14 -39.66 -24.16
N THR A 393 19.50 -40.82 -24.07
CA THR A 393 18.90 -41.51 -25.20
C THR A 393 17.52 -42.01 -24.82
N VAL A 394 16.64 -42.08 -25.82
CA VAL A 394 15.29 -42.62 -25.65
C VAL A 394 14.91 -43.45 -26.86
N SER A 395 14.34 -44.61 -26.63
CA SER A 395 13.71 -45.44 -27.64
C SER A 395 12.22 -45.59 -27.36
N LEU A 396 11.42 -45.46 -28.39
CA LEU A 396 9.95 -45.58 -28.35
C LEU A 396 9.53 -46.83 -29.13
N PHE A 397 8.63 -47.63 -28.54
CA PHE A 397 8.08 -48.81 -29.16
C PHE A 397 6.56 -48.77 -29.10
N LEU A 398 5.92 -49.06 -30.27
CA LEU A 398 4.44 -49.32 -30.36
C LEU A 398 4.30 -50.83 -30.52
N GLY A 399 3.81 -51.51 -29.49
CA GLY A 399 3.87 -52.94 -29.40
C GLY A 399 5.33 -53.45 -29.49
N GLU A 400 5.60 -54.30 -30.46
CA GLU A 400 6.97 -54.81 -30.73
C GLU A 400 7.77 -53.95 -31.68
N ASN A 401 7.15 -52.98 -32.37
CA ASN A 401 7.78 -52.17 -33.41
C ASN A 401 8.52 -50.97 -32.81
N LYS A 402 9.85 -50.91 -33.01
CA LYS A 402 10.67 -49.78 -32.62
C LYS A 402 10.46 -48.64 -33.62
N PHE A 403 10.28 -47.42 -33.09
CA PHE A 403 10.30 -46.19 -33.88
C PHE A 403 11.74 -45.74 -34.15
N TYR A 404 12.06 -45.53 -35.44
CA TYR A 404 13.42 -45.18 -35.90
C TYR A 404 13.63 -43.68 -36.21
N GLY A 405 12.67 -42.82 -35.86
CA GLY A 405 12.81 -41.36 -35.99
C GLY A 405 13.70 -40.77 -34.92
N GLU A 406 14.10 -39.51 -35.14
CA GLU A 406 14.83 -38.75 -34.15
C GLU A 406 13.90 -38.43 -32.94
N ILE A 407 14.38 -38.78 -31.75
CA ILE A 407 13.68 -38.52 -30.52
C ILE A 407 14.62 -37.82 -29.54
N THR A 408 14.16 -36.73 -28.94
CA THR A 408 14.87 -36.06 -27.84
C THR A 408 13.92 -35.81 -26.66
N ILE A 409 14.47 -35.84 -25.45
CA ILE A 409 13.69 -35.55 -24.26
C ILE A 409 13.68 -34.04 -24.03
N GLU A 410 12.50 -33.40 -24.11
CA GLU A 410 12.33 -31.98 -23.82
C GLU A 410 12.34 -31.71 -22.33
N ASP A 411 11.53 -32.46 -21.58
CA ASP A 411 11.50 -32.44 -20.10
C ASP A 411 11.06 -33.81 -19.54
N ILE A 412 11.46 -34.08 -18.28
CA ILE A 412 11.08 -35.28 -17.55
C ILE A 412 10.67 -34.94 -16.11
N SER A 413 9.64 -35.63 -15.62
CA SER A 413 9.16 -35.57 -14.23
C SER A 413 9.02 -36.98 -13.68
N ILE A 414 8.65 -37.10 -12.40
CA ILE A 414 8.42 -38.39 -11.75
C ILE A 414 7.22 -39.19 -12.33
N ASN A 415 6.33 -38.52 -13.07
CA ASN A 415 5.11 -39.14 -13.61
C ASN A 415 5.01 -39.09 -15.12
N ALA A 416 5.86 -38.31 -15.80
CA ALA A 416 5.71 -38.06 -17.24
C ALA A 416 7.04 -37.68 -17.89
N VAL A 417 7.12 -37.94 -19.21
CA VAL A 417 8.19 -37.42 -20.06
C VAL A 417 7.58 -36.70 -21.26
N ARG A 418 8.20 -35.62 -21.67
CA ARG A 418 7.89 -34.92 -22.92
C ARG A 418 9.00 -35.19 -23.90
N LEU A 419 8.61 -35.75 -25.05
CA LEU A 419 9.51 -36.08 -26.15
C LEU A 419 9.25 -35.17 -27.33
N LYS A 420 10.31 -34.75 -27.96
CA LYS A 420 10.29 -34.12 -29.29
C LYS A 420 10.61 -35.16 -30.32
N LEU A 421 9.73 -35.27 -31.33
CA LEU A 421 9.80 -36.23 -32.43
C LEU A 421 9.85 -35.47 -33.74
N ASN A 422 10.67 -35.89 -34.69
CA ASN A 422 10.69 -35.32 -36.05
C ASN A 422 9.52 -35.81 -36.91
N ALA A 423 8.94 -36.97 -36.59
CA ALA A 423 7.73 -37.51 -37.20
C ALA A 423 6.87 -38.26 -36.16
N LEU A 424 5.60 -38.38 -36.39
CA LEU A 424 4.74 -39.19 -35.51
C LEU A 424 4.76 -40.66 -35.99
N PRO A 425 4.95 -41.63 -35.09
CA PRO A 425 4.76 -43.04 -35.41
C PRO A 425 3.30 -43.28 -35.88
N PRO A 426 3.11 -44.09 -36.93
CA PRO A 426 1.76 -44.47 -37.34
C PRO A 426 0.98 -45.14 -36.18
N GLY A 427 -0.26 -44.72 -35.95
CA GLY A 427 -1.11 -45.25 -34.88
C GLY A 427 -0.85 -44.65 -33.51
N LEU A 428 0.00 -43.65 -33.38
CA LEU A 428 0.19 -42.92 -32.08
C LEU A 428 -0.90 -41.89 -31.90
N GLU A 429 -1.92 -42.23 -31.12
CA GLU A 429 -3.05 -41.39 -30.76
C GLU A 429 -3.15 -41.22 -29.24
N LYS A 430 -4.07 -40.33 -28.79
CA LYS A 430 -4.32 -40.14 -27.37
C LYS A 430 -4.70 -41.49 -26.75
N ASP A 431 -4.20 -41.73 -25.53
CA ASP A 431 -4.38 -42.97 -24.74
C ASP A 431 -3.70 -44.21 -25.32
N THR A 432 -2.94 -44.11 -26.43
CA THR A 432 -2.12 -45.22 -26.96
C THR A 432 -1.03 -45.60 -25.93
N GLU A 433 -0.93 -46.89 -25.64
CA GLU A 433 0.14 -47.44 -24.80
C GLU A 433 1.41 -47.69 -25.62
N VAL A 434 2.53 -47.26 -25.06
CA VAL A 434 3.87 -47.39 -25.64
C VAL A 434 4.88 -47.89 -24.60
N ARG A 435 5.92 -48.60 -25.07
CA ARG A 435 7.10 -48.86 -24.22
C ARG A 435 8.15 -47.80 -24.48
N LEU A 436 8.69 -47.25 -23.40
CA LEU A 436 9.80 -46.28 -23.44
C LEU A 436 11.02 -46.88 -22.74
N ASP A 437 12.14 -46.91 -23.44
CA ASP A 437 13.45 -47.24 -22.91
C ASP A 437 14.27 -45.93 -22.85
N ILE A 438 14.43 -45.37 -21.65
CA ILE A 438 15.11 -44.08 -21.44
C ILE A 438 16.42 -44.33 -20.70
N VAL A 439 17.51 -43.79 -21.21
CA VAL A 439 18.83 -43.81 -20.57
C VAL A 439 19.23 -42.38 -20.24
N LEU A 440 19.52 -42.12 -18.96
CA LEU A 440 20.00 -40.85 -18.43
C LEU A 440 21.33 -41.08 -17.73
N GLU A 441 22.15 -40.07 -17.54
CA GLU A 441 23.38 -40.15 -16.76
C GLU A 441 23.17 -39.70 -15.30
N LEU A 442 23.40 -40.61 -14.36
CA LEU A 442 23.37 -40.28 -12.92
C LEU A 442 24.73 -40.70 -12.30
N ASP A 443 25.47 -39.76 -11.71
CA ASP A 443 26.79 -39.97 -11.09
C ASP A 443 27.80 -40.70 -12.02
N LYS A 444 27.84 -40.27 -13.29
CA LYS A 444 28.66 -40.88 -14.36
C LYS A 444 28.30 -42.35 -14.66
N LYS A 445 27.15 -42.81 -14.20
CA LYS A 445 26.61 -44.15 -14.50
C LYS A 445 25.29 -44.04 -15.27
N PRO A 446 25.01 -44.95 -16.19
CA PRO A 446 23.74 -44.98 -16.89
C PRO A 446 22.60 -45.34 -15.95
N LEU A 447 21.58 -44.47 -15.92
CA LEU A 447 20.29 -44.77 -15.31
C LEU A 447 19.33 -45.22 -16.42
N ILE A 448 18.96 -46.48 -16.39
CA ILE A 448 18.08 -47.09 -17.38
C ILE A 448 16.65 -47.14 -16.79
N ILE A 449 15.69 -46.62 -17.55
CA ILE A 449 14.27 -46.63 -17.22
C ILE A 449 13.51 -47.31 -18.34
N ASN A 450 13.05 -48.54 -18.09
CA ASN A 450 12.18 -49.28 -19.01
C ASN A 450 10.76 -49.22 -18.41
N THR A 451 9.83 -48.60 -19.14
CA THR A 451 8.47 -48.42 -18.62
C THR A 451 7.43 -48.41 -19.73
N LEU A 452 6.23 -48.87 -19.38
CA LEU A 452 5.06 -48.60 -20.19
C LEU A 452 4.59 -47.18 -19.90
N ALA A 453 4.15 -46.49 -20.92
CA ALA A 453 3.62 -45.16 -20.82
C ALA A 453 2.41 -44.96 -21.73
N THR A 454 1.54 -44.04 -21.38
CA THR A 454 0.36 -43.71 -22.19
C THR A 454 0.51 -42.33 -22.78
N MET A 455 0.25 -42.21 -24.08
CA MET A 455 0.25 -40.92 -24.75
C MET A 455 -0.90 -40.06 -24.23
N PHE A 456 -0.52 -38.91 -23.64
CA PHE A 456 -1.49 -38.00 -23.00
C PHE A 456 -1.88 -36.83 -23.89
N ARG A 457 -0.88 -36.20 -24.53
CA ARG A 457 -1.07 -34.99 -25.34
C ARG A 457 -0.02 -34.86 -26.42
N LYS A 458 -0.42 -34.38 -27.59
CA LYS A 458 0.52 -33.95 -28.65
C LYS A 458 0.29 -32.49 -29.01
N SER A 459 1.35 -31.82 -29.44
CA SER A 459 1.31 -30.51 -30.07
C SER A 459 2.26 -30.51 -31.27
N GLU A 460 1.85 -29.87 -32.36
CA GLU A 460 2.61 -29.77 -33.58
C GLU A 460 3.33 -28.42 -33.64
N ASN A 461 4.61 -28.45 -34.00
CA ASN A 461 5.43 -27.29 -34.31
C ASN A 461 5.83 -27.36 -35.78
N LYS A 462 6.32 -26.25 -36.38
CA LYS A 462 6.61 -26.14 -37.81
C LYS A 462 7.38 -27.31 -38.42
N HIS A 463 8.22 -28.06 -37.66
CA HIS A 463 9.05 -29.15 -38.13
C HIS A 463 9.21 -30.31 -37.14
N SER A 464 8.35 -30.41 -36.15
CA SER A 464 8.45 -31.45 -35.12
C SER A 464 7.17 -31.55 -34.29
N PHE A 465 7.03 -32.67 -33.60
CA PHE A 465 5.92 -32.93 -32.67
C PHE A 465 6.47 -32.99 -31.25
N SER A 466 5.79 -32.31 -30.32
CA SER A 466 6.03 -32.44 -28.88
C SER A 466 4.94 -33.32 -28.29
N VAL A 467 5.33 -34.46 -27.73
CA VAL A 467 4.41 -35.49 -27.24
C VAL A 467 4.68 -35.76 -25.77
N VAL A 468 3.63 -35.76 -24.95
CA VAL A 468 3.69 -36.04 -23.51
C VAL A 468 3.20 -37.47 -23.24
N PHE A 469 4.03 -38.26 -22.57
CA PHE A 469 3.72 -39.61 -22.13
C PHE A 469 3.65 -39.67 -20.61
N LEU A 470 2.59 -40.28 -20.08
CA LEU A 470 2.43 -40.56 -18.65
C LEU A 470 2.97 -41.96 -18.34
N PHE A 471 3.89 -42.05 -17.39
CA PHE A 471 4.45 -43.32 -16.97
C PHE A 471 3.42 -44.19 -16.24
N LYS A 472 3.40 -45.46 -16.59
CA LYS A 472 2.67 -46.51 -15.88
C LYS A 472 3.63 -47.25 -14.96
N ASN A 473 3.14 -47.76 -13.86
CA ASN A 473 3.74 -48.64 -12.84
C ASN A 473 5.23 -48.99 -13.01
N PHE A 474 6.13 -48.11 -12.61
CA PHE A 474 7.56 -48.41 -12.52
C PHE A 474 8.17 -47.88 -11.22
N LYS A 475 9.36 -48.40 -10.84
CA LYS A 475 10.04 -48.05 -9.61
C LYS A 475 10.68 -46.65 -9.71
N LYS A 476 10.02 -45.62 -9.16
CA LYS A 476 10.37 -44.22 -9.30
C LYS A 476 11.64 -43.77 -8.54
N THR A 477 12.18 -44.56 -7.64
CA THR A 477 13.24 -44.18 -6.70
C THR A 477 14.49 -43.57 -7.37
N ASN A 478 14.97 -44.19 -8.45
CA ASN A 478 16.16 -43.71 -9.15
C ASN A 478 15.86 -42.47 -10.00
N LEU A 479 14.66 -42.36 -10.58
CA LEU A 479 14.22 -41.17 -11.31
C LEU A 479 14.08 -39.97 -10.36
N VAL A 480 13.55 -40.16 -9.15
CA VAL A 480 13.50 -39.11 -8.12
C VAL A 480 14.90 -38.62 -7.77
N LYS A 481 15.85 -39.54 -7.53
CA LYS A 481 17.26 -39.17 -7.30
C LYS A 481 17.85 -38.36 -8.45
N TYR A 482 17.59 -38.78 -9.68
CA TYR A 482 18.05 -38.07 -10.88
C TYR A 482 17.48 -36.65 -10.95
N ILE A 483 16.16 -36.52 -10.82
CA ILE A 483 15.47 -35.21 -10.88
C ILE A 483 15.99 -34.28 -9.77
N THR A 484 16.12 -34.76 -8.53
CA THR A 484 16.66 -33.97 -7.43
C THR A 484 18.09 -33.50 -7.70
N LYS A 485 18.94 -34.40 -8.18
CA LYS A 485 20.33 -34.05 -8.53
C LYS A 485 20.37 -33.00 -9.66
N ARG A 486 19.61 -33.24 -10.73
CA ARG A 486 19.54 -32.31 -11.86
C ARG A 486 19.03 -30.93 -11.48
N GLN A 487 18.06 -30.87 -10.55
CA GLN A 487 17.63 -29.60 -9.95
C GLN A 487 18.79 -28.87 -9.25
N MET A 488 19.54 -29.60 -8.42
CA MET A 488 20.68 -28.99 -7.71
C MET A 488 21.76 -28.48 -8.66
N GLU A 489 22.00 -29.19 -9.77
CA GLU A 489 22.91 -28.73 -10.84
C GLU A 489 22.40 -27.45 -11.49
N LEU A 490 21.11 -27.39 -11.86
CA LEU A 490 20.49 -26.22 -12.44
C LEU A 490 20.48 -25.03 -11.47
N ILE A 491 20.24 -25.24 -10.17
CA ILE A 491 20.34 -24.19 -9.15
C ILE A 491 21.78 -23.66 -9.04
N ARG A 492 22.79 -24.53 -9.10
CA ARG A 492 24.21 -24.12 -9.11
C ARG A 492 24.55 -23.33 -10.38
N GLU A 493 24.07 -23.78 -11.53
CA GLU A 493 24.23 -23.08 -12.82
C GLU A 493 23.67 -21.65 -12.73
N ILE A 494 22.44 -21.49 -12.18
CA ILE A 494 21.80 -20.19 -11.98
C ILE A 494 22.59 -19.31 -11.00
N LYS A 495 23.05 -19.88 -9.86
CA LYS A 495 23.84 -19.14 -8.88
C LYS A 495 25.23 -18.74 -9.43
N GLY A 496 25.85 -19.58 -10.23
CA GLY A 496 27.10 -19.27 -10.90
C GLY A 496 27.00 -18.09 -11.88
N MET A 497 25.82 -17.91 -12.49
CA MET A 497 25.54 -16.77 -13.36
C MET A 497 25.35 -15.44 -12.62
N GLN A 498 25.16 -15.44 -11.29
CA GLN A 498 25.08 -14.22 -10.48
C GLN A 498 26.44 -13.64 -10.11
N ASN A 499 27.50 -14.46 -10.11
CA ASN A 499 28.83 -14.11 -9.63
C ASN A 499 29.82 -13.86 -10.78
N GLY A 500 29.40 -13.89 -12.01
CA GLY A 500 30.15 -13.54 -13.24
C GLY A 500 29.49 -12.38 -13.96
#